data_8fc4a9b9b20e24f03d9d25765ea2eb3b
#
_entry.id   8fc4a9b9b20e24f03d9d25765ea2eb3b
#
_cell.length_a   1.000
_cell.length_b   1.000
_cell.length_c   1.000
_cell.angle_alpha   90.00
_cell.angle_beta   90.00
_cell.angle_gamma   90.00
#
_symmetry.space_group_name_H-M   'P 1'
#
loop_
_entity.id
_entity.type
_entity.pdbx_description
1 polymer ?
#
loop_
_entity_poly.entity_id
_entity_poly.type
_entity_poly.pdbx_seq_one_letter_code
_entity_poly.pdbx_strand_id
1 'polypeptide(L)'
;PNNHAPNAPLLSYQHIINALGTKCKIARKLYTTDPMNQVIEMPGLNLALSRGWAVALPDHLGPRMAYGAAKLGGQITLDGIRAVKKVQEFGLTDSKVGMAGYSGGGMATAWAAALAPTYAPELDLAGSVYGGVPMNLTKMASALGDQPHIAFGIAAIAAIGLEREYPGRLNVGSQLNANGRGLANFVVNGCTNDAMLVGFNKSAAQMTDNRDFMNDPAGWQVFDENSLELYPGIPRSPVFEWHSPIDGLIPIDSIDVTVRRYCGAGVRIQSETF
;
A
#
# COMPACT_ATOMS: atom_id res chain seq x y z
N PRO A 1 -16.68 -2.56 19.97
CA PRO A 1 -17.17 -2.17 21.28
C PRO A 1 -17.47 -0.69 21.28
N ASN A 2 -18.69 -0.32 21.69
CA ASN A 2 -19.20 1.04 21.65
C ASN A 2 -18.69 1.90 22.84
N ASN A 3 -17.39 1.90 23.10
CA ASN A 3 -16.82 2.57 24.29
C ASN A 3 -16.05 3.84 23.96
N HIS A 4 -16.17 4.38 22.75
CA HIS A 4 -15.63 5.70 22.44
C HIS A 4 -16.70 6.79 22.65
N ALA A 5 -16.24 8.01 22.96
CA ALA A 5 -17.12 9.16 23.02
C ALA A 5 -17.67 9.52 21.63
N PRO A 6 -18.85 10.17 21.53
CA PRO A 6 -19.31 10.72 20.27
C PRO A 6 -18.25 11.63 19.64
N ASN A 7 -18.03 11.45 18.33
CA ASN A 7 -17.01 12.15 17.55
C ASN A 7 -15.57 12.00 18.10
N ALA A 8 -15.28 10.86 18.76
CA ALA A 8 -13.91 10.51 19.14
C ALA A 8 -13.00 10.55 17.89
N PRO A 9 -11.70 10.85 18.05
CA PRO A 9 -10.77 10.78 16.92
C PRO A 9 -10.84 9.42 16.21
N LEU A 10 -10.87 9.45 14.89
CA LEU A 10 -10.89 8.27 14.05
C LEU A 10 -9.51 8.04 13.44
N LEU A 11 -8.90 6.89 13.71
CA LEU A 11 -7.73 6.41 13.02
C LEU A 11 -8.15 5.48 11.87
N SER A 12 -7.91 5.88 10.63
CA SER A 12 -7.94 4.94 9.50
C SER A 12 -6.55 4.32 9.36
N TYR A 13 -6.45 3.05 9.68
CA TYR A 13 -5.18 2.33 9.69
C TYR A 13 -5.11 1.34 8.53
N GLN A 14 -4.12 1.51 7.67
CA GLN A 14 -3.88 0.66 6.52
C GLN A 14 -2.87 -0.42 6.90
N HIS A 15 -3.41 -1.61 7.15
CA HIS A 15 -2.64 -2.79 7.54
C HIS A 15 -1.64 -3.22 6.45
N ILE A 16 -0.51 -3.81 6.85
CA ILE A 16 0.44 -4.40 5.90
C ILE A 16 -0.19 -5.65 5.28
N ILE A 17 -0.68 -5.51 4.05
CA ILE A 17 -1.21 -6.62 3.27
C ILE A 17 -0.49 -6.65 1.93
N ASN A 18 0.57 -7.46 1.81
CA ASN A 18 1.28 -7.71 0.55
C ASN A 18 0.86 -9.09 0.06
N ALA A 19 -0.30 -9.19 -0.59
CA ALA A 19 -0.93 -10.48 -0.83
C ALA A 19 -1.88 -10.46 -2.04
N LEU A 20 -2.11 -11.63 -2.61
CA LEU A 20 -3.09 -11.87 -3.66
C LEU A 20 -4.28 -12.71 -3.19
N GLY A 21 -4.14 -13.37 -2.03
CA GLY A 21 -5.14 -14.25 -1.46
C GLY A 21 -6.18 -13.53 -0.59
N THR A 22 -7.47 -13.80 -0.82
CA THR A 22 -8.56 -13.23 -0.01
C THR A 22 -8.53 -13.65 1.45
N LYS A 23 -7.86 -14.78 1.78
CA LYS A 23 -7.63 -15.23 3.16
C LYS A 23 -6.77 -14.25 3.96
N CYS A 24 -5.99 -13.40 3.26
CA CYS A 24 -5.04 -12.46 3.86
C CYS A 24 -5.66 -11.09 4.20
N LYS A 25 -6.94 -10.87 3.86
CA LYS A 25 -7.66 -9.63 4.18
C LYS A 25 -7.70 -9.38 5.67
N ILE A 26 -7.56 -8.10 6.07
CA ILE A 26 -7.57 -7.72 7.48
C ILE A 26 -8.86 -8.17 8.18
N ALA A 27 -10.01 -8.08 7.53
CA ALA A 27 -11.28 -8.54 8.07
C ALA A 27 -11.29 -10.03 8.47
N ARG A 28 -10.39 -10.84 7.88
CA ARG A 28 -10.18 -12.24 8.26
C ARG A 28 -9.04 -12.43 9.24
N LYS A 29 -7.92 -11.72 9.04
CA LYS A 29 -6.71 -11.84 9.88
C LYS A 29 -6.87 -11.27 11.29
N LEU A 30 -7.73 -10.26 11.46
CA LEU A 30 -7.96 -9.62 12.76
C LEU A 30 -8.35 -10.62 13.87
N TYR A 31 -9.01 -11.71 13.50
CA TYR A 31 -9.46 -12.77 14.41
C TYR A 31 -8.54 -14.00 14.45
N THR A 32 -7.35 -13.88 13.88
CA THR A 32 -6.36 -14.98 13.89
C THR A 32 -5.20 -14.67 14.83
N THR A 33 -4.41 -15.69 15.15
CA THR A 33 -3.18 -15.59 15.93
C THR A 33 -1.95 -15.37 15.04
N ASP A 34 -2.10 -14.72 13.88
CA ASP A 34 -0.98 -14.40 12.97
C ASP A 34 0.07 -13.57 13.72
N PRO A 35 1.32 -14.05 13.89
CA PRO A 35 2.34 -13.35 14.67
C PRO A 35 2.69 -11.97 14.13
N MET A 36 2.69 -11.78 12.78
CA MET A 36 2.93 -10.48 12.17
C MET A 36 1.88 -9.46 12.61
N ASN A 37 0.61 -9.87 12.60
CA ASN A 37 -0.47 -9.02 13.07
C ASN A 37 -0.31 -8.68 14.55
N GLN A 38 -0.03 -9.68 15.39
CA GLN A 38 0.04 -9.48 16.84
C GLN A 38 1.24 -8.61 17.27
N VAL A 39 2.38 -8.76 16.63
CA VAL A 39 3.63 -8.12 17.08
C VAL A 39 3.82 -6.75 16.41
N ILE A 40 3.48 -6.61 15.14
CA ILE A 40 3.78 -5.38 14.37
C ILE A 40 2.60 -4.41 14.36
N GLU A 41 1.39 -4.91 14.15
CA GLU A 41 0.22 -4.06 13.90
C GLU A 41 -0.57 -3.75 15.17
N MET A 42 -0.82 -4.76 16.00
CA MET A 42 -1.70 -4.62 17.16
C MET A 42 -1.22 -3.61 18.22
N PRO A 43 0.10 -3.43 18.49
CA PRO A 43 0.53 -2.45 19.47
C PRO A 43 0.08 -1.02 19.16
N GLY A 44 0.20 -0.60 17.89
CA GLY A 44 -0.26 0.73 17.45
C GLY A 44 -1.78 0.88 17.53
N LEU A 45 -2.51 -0.14 17.12
CA LEU A 45 -3.98 -0.17 17.22
C LEU A 45 -4.45 -0.13 18.67
N ASN A 46 -3.85 -0.93 19.54
CA ASN A 46 -4.17 -0.97 20.97
C ASN A 46 -3.88 0.38 21.64
N LEU A 47 -2.82 1.08 21.24
CA LEU A 47 -2.52 2.41 21.75
C LEU A 47 -3.61 3.42 21.35
N ALA A 48 -4.09 3.40 20.11
CA ALA A 48 -5.19 4.26 19.66
C ALA A 48 -6.47 3.95 20.45
N LEU A 49 -6.83 2.68 20.56
CA LEU A 49 -8.02 2.23 21.30
C LEU A 49 -7.95 2.58 22.78
N SER A 50 -6.78 2.44 23.43
CA SER A 50 -6.59 2.80 24.85
C SER A 50 -6.75 4.29 25.12
N ARG A 51 -6.56 5.13 24.09
CA ARG A 51 -6.80 6.58 24.15
C ARG A 51 -8.26 6.95 23.82
N GLY A 52 -9.14 5.96 23.66
CA GLY A 52 -10.55 6.20 23.33
C GLY A 52 -10.80 6.57 21.88
N TRP A 53 -9.83 6.34 20.98
CA TRP A 53 -10.02 6.56 19.55
C TRP A 53 -10.82 5.42 18.93
N ALA A 54 -11.58 5.74 17.89
CA ALA A 54 -12.11 4.72 16.99
C ALA A 54 -11.07 4.34 15.94
N VAL A 55 -11.10 3.07 15.49
CA VAL A 55 -10.17 2.58 14.47
C VAL A 55 -10.96 1.96 13.32
N ALA A 56 -10.67 2.37 12.11
CA ALA A 56 -11.15 1.77 10.86
C ALA A 56 -10.00 1.06 10.15
N LEU A 57 -10.27 -0.15 9.67
CA LEU A 57 -9.30 -1.02 8.98
C LEU A 57 -9.83 -1.36 7.58
N PRO A 58 -9.63 -0.51 6.57
CA PRO A 58 -10.11 -0.78 5.21
C PRO A 58 -9.32 -1.93 4.56
N ASP A 59 -10.02 -2.79 3.80
CA ASP A 59 -9.39 -3.77 2.91
C ASP A 59 -8.88 -3.08 1.63
N HIS A 60 -7.82 -2.30 1.73
CA HIS A 60 -7.34 -1.38 0.69
C HIS A 60 -6.84 -2.06 -0.60
N LEU A 61 -6.67 -3.37 -0.65
CA LEU A 61 -6.40 -4.12 -1.89
C LEU A 61 -7.67 -4.38 -2.73
N GLY A 62 -8.83 -4.04 -2.20
CA GLY A 62 -10.12 -4.18 -2.87
C GLY A 62 -10.58 -5.62 -3.09
N PRO A 63 -11.68 -5.80 -3.84
CA PRO A 63 -12.30 -7.11 -4.02
C PRO A 63 -11.40 -8.09 -4.80
N ARG A 64 -10.54 -7.59 -5.68
CA ARG A 64 -9.63 -8.38 -6.51
C ARG A 64 -8.29 -8.68 -5.86
N MET A 65 -8.05 -8.19 -4.65
CA MET A 65 -6.73 -8.29 -3.99
C MET A 65 -5.62 -7.80 -4.92
N ALA A 66 -5.79 -6.58 -5.43
CA ALA A 66 -4.92 -5.97 -6.42
C ALA A 66 -3.71 -5.29 -5.76
N TYR A 67 -2.83 -6.07 -5.15
CA TYR A 67 -1.60 -5.55 -4.57
C TYR A 67 -0.76 -4.85 -5.63
N GLY A 68 -0.22 -3.68 -5.33
CA GLY A 68 0.46 -2.80 -6.29
C GLY A 68 -0.44 -1.74 -6.92
N ALA A 69 -1.78 -1.94 -6.96
CA ALA A 69 -2.72 -0.92 -7.45
C ALA A 69 -2.89 0.20 -6.39
N ALA A 70 -1.84 1.00 -6.24
CA ALA A 70 -1.65 1.94 -5.15
C ALA A 70 -2.69 3.07 -5.15
N LYS A 71 -3.03 3.58 -6.31
CA LYS A 71 -4.08 4.59 -6.48
C LYS A 71 -5.44 4.08 -6.02
N LEU A 72 -5.80 2.84 -6.39
CA LEU A 72 -7.01 2.17 -5.90
C LEU A 72 -6.99 2.05 -4.37
N GLY A 73 -5.86 1.66 -3.79
CA GLY A 73 -5.69 1.55 -2.34
C GLY A 73 -5.98 2.86 -1.61
N GLY A 74 -5.50 3.98 -2.16
CA GLY A 74 -5.80 5.32 -1.66
C GLY A 74 -7.29 5.68 -1.75
N GLN A 75 -7.95 5.36 -2.87
CA GLN A 75 -9.38 5.59 -3.05
C GLN A 75 -10.22 4.77 -2.06
N ILE A 76 -9.94 3.48 -1.92
CA ILE A 76 -10.63 2.60 -0.96
C ILE A 76 -10.44 3.09 0.48
N THR A 77 -9.25 3.58 0.81
CA THR A 77 -8.99 4.17 2.14
C THR A 77 -9.93 5.36 2.41
N LEU A 78 -10.04 6.30 1.47
CA LEU A 78 -10.91 7.47 1.59
C LEU A 78 -12.40 7.07 1.61
N ASP A 79 -12.81 6.14 0.79
CA ASP A 79 -14.18 5.63 0.78
C ASP A 79 -14.52 4.86 2.07
N GLY A 80 -13.56 4.14 2.63
CA GLY A 80 -13.69 3.51 3.94
C GLY A 80 -13.95 4.52 5.05
N ILE A 81 -13.24 5.65 5.05
CA ILE A 81 -13.47 6.76 5.99
C ILE A 81 -14.88 7.34 5.79
N ARG A 82 -15.28 7.60 4.55
CA ARG A 82 -16.65 8.07 4.23
C ARG A 82 -17.72 7.11 4.75
N ALA A 83 -17.53 5.82 4.53
CA ALA A 83 -18.47 4.80 4.98
C ALA A 83 -18.63 4.83 6.50
N VAL A 84 -17.52 4.86 7.26
CA VAL A 84 -17.54 4.91 8.73
C VAL A 84 -18.25 6.18 9.23
N LYS A 85 -17.96 7.35 8.63
CA LYS A 85 -18.56 8.63 9.03
C LYS A 85 -20.05 8.72 8.71
N LYS A 86 -20.56 7.95 7.73
CA LYS A 86 -21.98 7.91 7.35
C LYS A 86 -22.83 7.00 8.23
N VAL A 87 -22.25 6.06 8.96
CA VAL A 87 -22.98 5.15 9.85
C VAL A 87 -23.26 5.87 11.16
N GLN A 88 -24.51 6.32 11.35
CA GLN A 88 -24.90 7.12 12.53
C GLN A 88 -24.67 6.39 13.86
N GLU A 89 -24.89 5.07 13.86
CA GLU A 89 -24.71 4.21 15.03
C GLU A 89 -23.25 4.22 15.56
N PHE A 90 -22.28 4.57 14.73
CA PHE A 90 -20.90 4.73 15.17
C PHE A 90 -20.65 6.06 15.88
N GLY A 91 -21.51 7.07 15.68
CA GLY A 91 -21.34 8.38 16.31
C GLY A 91 -20.04 9.10 15.92
N LEU A 92 -19.55 8.91 14.70
CA LEU A 92 -18.25 9.40 14.22
C LEU A 92 -18.38 10.42 13.08
N THR A 93 -19.56 10.95 12.83
CA THR A 93 -19.84 11.84 11.69
C THR A 93 -18.90 13.04 11.64
N ASP A 94 -18.63 13.69 12.78
CA ASP A 94 -17.78 14.89 12.87
C ASP A 94 -16.36 14.58 13.38
N SER A 95 -15.98 13.31 13.47
CA SER A 95 -14.65 12.91 13.93
C SER A 95 -13.55 13.49 13.05
N LYS A 96 -12.50 14.00 13.69
CA LYS A 96 -11.22 14.27 13.01
C LYS A 96 -10.56 12.94 12.66
N VAL A 97 -10.00 12.87 11.48
CA VAL A 97 -9.44 11.61 10.92
C VAL A 97 -7.93 11.71 10.80
N GLY A 98 -7.22 10.83 11.47
CA GLY A 98 -5.83 10.52 11.18
C GLY A 98 -5.73 9.28 10.30
N MET A 99 -4.73 9.21 9.45
CA MET A 99 -4.42 8.02 8.65
C MET A 99 -3.02 7.51 9.00
N ALA A 100 -2.84 6.20 9.06
CA ALA A 100 -1.53 5.61 9.31
C ALA A 100 -1.36 4.27 8.57
N GLY A 101 -0.11 3.99 8.15
CA GLY A 101 0.24 2.73 7.54
C GLY A 101 1.74 2.58 7.29
N TYR A 102 2.19 1.35 7.11
CA TYR A 102 3.59 1.04 6.80
C TYR A 102 3.69 0.16 5.55
N SER A 103 4.76 0.32 4.75
CA SER A 103 5.03 -0.47 3.55
C SER A 103 3.83 -0.49 2.59
N GLY A 104 3.25 -1.65 2.25
CA GLY A 104 2.04 -1.74 1.42
C GLY A 104 0.83 -0.99 2.00
N GLY A 105 0.67 -0.94 3.32
CA GLY A 105 -0.32 -0.10 3.99
C GLY A 105 0.05 1.39 3.93
N GLY A 106 1.34 1.71 4.09
CA GLY A 106 1.87 3.06 3.91
C GLY A 106 1.63 3.59 2.49
N MET A 107 1.75 2.73 1.49
CA MET A 107 1.43 3.07 0.10
C MET A 107 -0.02 3.54 -0.06
N ALA A 108 -0.99 2.79 0.50
CA ALA A 108 -2.39 3.20 0.47
C ALA A 108 -2.64 4.49 1.26
N THR A 109 -1.98 4.67 2.43
CA THR A 109 -2.06 5.90 3.24
C THR A 109 -1.54 7.12 2.48
N ALA A 110 -0.35 7.02 1.90
CA ALA A 110 0.28 8.12 1.18
C ALA A 110 -0.54 8.53 -0.07
N TRP A 111 -1.05 7.54 -0.83
CA TRP A 111 -1.95 7.80 -1.94
C TRP A 111 -3.28 8.42 -1.49
N ALA A 112 -3.87 7.98 -0.37
CA ALA A 112 -5.07 8.60 0.18
C ALA A 112 -4.83 10.07 0.53
N ALA A 113 -3.69 10.40 1.16
CA ALA A 113 -3.34 11.77 1.49
C ALA A 113 -3.22 12.65 0.23
N ALA A 114 -2.56 12.17 -0.82
CA ALA A 114 -2.37 12.90 -2.08
C ALA A 114 -3.65 13.02 -2.91
N LEU A 115 -4.54 12.03 -2.84
CA LEU A 115 -5.82 12.02 -3.55
C LEU A 115 -6.90 12.86 -2.85
N ALA A 116 -6.85 12.96 -1.51
CA ALA A 116 -7.91 13.56 -0.71
C ALA A 116 -8.36 14.93 -1.22
N PRO A 117 -7.48 15.87 -1.61
CA PRO A 117 -7.89 17.20 -2.06
C PRO A 117 -8.83 17.23 -3.26
N THR A 118 -8.76 16.22 -4.12
CA THR A 118 -9.56 16.13 -5.36
C THR A 118 -10.61 15.04 -5.32
N TYR A 119 -10.31 13.92 -4.66
CA TYR A 119 -11.21 12.76 -4.59
C TYR A 119 -12.18 12.80 -3.41
N ALA A 120 -11.75 13.36 -2.27
CA ALA A 120 -12.53 13.41 -1.04
C ALA A 120 -12.37 14.77 -0.32
N PRO A 121 -12.65 15.90 -1.02
CA PRO A 121 -12.40 17.25 -0.48
C PRO A 121 -13.22 17.58 0.76
N GLU A 122 -14.28 16.84 1.01
CA GLU A 122 -15.16 16.97 2.18
C GLU A 122 -14.61 16.33 3.47
N LEU A 123 -13.58 15.48 3.35
CA LEU A 123 -12.98 14.84 4.51
C LEU A 123 -11.99 15.78 5.22
N ASP A 124 -12.26 16.06 6.49
CA ASP A 124 -11.32 16.80 7.37
C ASP A 124 -10.26 15.84 7.90
N LEU A 125 -9.12 15.75 7.19
CA LEU A 125 -7.98 14.92 7.56
C LEU A 125 -7.04 15.71 8.48
N ALA A 126 -6.88 15.24 9.70
CA ALA A 126 -5.98 15.85 10.69
C ALA A 126 -4.50 15.65 10.37
N GLY A 127 -4.17 14.56 9.69
CA GLY A 127 -2.82 14.23 9.26
C GLY A 127 -2.69 12.81 8.75
N SER A 128 -1.55 12.52 8.13
CA SER A 128 -1.17 11.17 7.69
C SER A 128 0.24 10.82 8.16
N VAL A 129 0.40 9.57 8.56
CA VAL A 129 1.66 9.01 9.09
C VAL A 129 1.96 7.74 8.30
N TYR A 130 3.09 7.68 7.61
CA TYR A 130 3.45 6.50 6.82
C TYR A 130 4.95 6.31 6.73
N GLY A 131 5.38 5.06 6.60
CA GLY A 131 6.78 4.73 6.47
C GLY A 131 7.04 3.58 5.51
N GLY A 132 8.29 3.47 5.04
CA GLY A 132 8.73 2.42 4.12
C GLY A 132 7.85 2.35 2.87
N VAL A 133 7.49 3.49 2.28
CA VAL A 133 6.51 3.57 1.19
C VAL A 133 7.17 3.40 -0.17
N PRO A 134 6.72 2.44 -1.00
CA PRO A 134 7.12 2.36 -2.41
C PRO A 134 6.58 3.57 -3.20
N MET A 135 7.31 4.69 -3.19
CA MET A 135 6.88 5.93 -3.86
C MET A 135 6.95 5.85 -5.38
N ASN A 136 7.79 4.96 -5.93
CA ASN A 136 7.93 4.78 -7.38
C ASN A 136 8.09 3.29 -7.71
N LEU A 137 7.02 2.70 -8.26
CA LEU A 137 7.00 1.28 -8.61
C LEU A 137 7.88 0.97 -9.83
N THR A 138 8.01 1.91 -10.76
CA THR A 138 8.88 1.78 -11.94
C THR A 138 10.35 1.72 -11.51
N LYS A 139 10.80 2.66 -10.67
CA LYS A 139 12.16 2.63 -10.11
C LYS A 139 12.42 1.35 -9.32
N MET A 140 11.46 0.93 -8.50
CA MET A 140 11.56 -0.28 -7.71
C MET A 140 11.70 -1.54 -8.58
N ALA A 141 10.87 -1.67 -9.61
CA ALA A 141 10.96 -2.78 -10.56
C ALA A 141 12.28 -2.76 -11.35
N SER A 142 12.74 -1.57 -11.77
CA SER A 142 14.01 -1.40 -12.48
C SER A 142 15.23 -1.72 -11.58
N ALA A 143 15.18 -1.35 -10.30
CA ALA A 143 16.27 -1.64 -9.34
C ALA A 143 16.38 -3.14 -9.03
N LEU A 144 15.28 -3.88 -9.02
CA LEU A 144 15.30 -5.34 -8.90
C LEU A 144 15.94 -6.01 -10.13
N GLY A 145 15.72 -5.42 -11.30
CA GLY A 145 16.34 -5.84 -12.55
C GLY A 145 16.19 -7.32 -12.87
N ASP A 146 17.16 -7.85 -13.63
CA ASP A 146 17.22 -9.26 -14.03
C ASP A 146 17.97 -10.15 -13.02
N GLN A 147 18.50 -9.58 -11.96
CA GLN A 147 19.32 -10.31 -10.99
C GLN A 147 18.44 -10.91 -9.89
N PRO A 148 18.82 -12.07 -9.35
CA PRO A 148 18.14 -12.64 -8.18
C PRO A 148 18.11 -11.68 -7.00
N HIS A 149 16.93 -11.51 -6.39
CA HIS A 149 16.74 -10.61 -5.26
C HIS A 149 15.88 -11.26 -4.15
N ILE A 150 16.21 -10.98 -2.90
CA ILE A 150 15.49 -11.57 -1.75
C ILE A 150 14.02 -11.18 -1.69
N ALA A 151 13.67 -9.99 -2.17
CA ALA A 151 12.30 -9.45 -2.18
C ALA A 151 11.58 -9.64 -3.52
N PHE A 152 12.13 -10.43 -4.47
CA PHE A 152 11.50 -10.62 -5.78
C PHE A 152 10.05 -11.10 -5.69
N GLY A 153 9.72 -11.94 -4.70
CA GLY A 153 8.35 -12.40 -4.49
C GLY A 153 7.34 -11.26 -4.28
N ILE A 154 7.73 -10.20 -3.59
CA ILE A 154 6.89 -9.01 -3.37
C ILE A 154 6.67 -8.26 -4.69
N ALA A 155 7.70 -8.09 -5.51
CA ALA A 155 7.57 -7.46 -6.81
C ALA A 155 6.70 -8.31 -7.78
N ALA A 156 6.87 -9.63 -7.76
CA ALA A 156 6.08 -10.55 -8.58
C ALA A 156 4.58 -10.46 -8.25
N ILE A 157 4.21 -10.47 -6.96
CA ILE A 157 2.79 -10.31 -6.58
C ILE A 157 2.26 -8.91 -6.85
N ALA A 158 3.11 -7.88 -6.84
CA ALA A 158 2.70 -6.53 -7.23
C ALA A 158 2.37 -6.46 -8.73
N ALA A 159 3.19 -7.06 -9.59
CA ALA A 159 2.93 -7.13 -11.03
C ALA A 159 1.63 -7.90 -11.33
N ILE A 160 1.41 -9.06 -10.70
CA ILE A 160 0.18 -9.85 -10.84
C ILE A 160 -1.04 -9.08 -10.29
N GLY A 161 -0.90 -8.37 -9.19
CA GLY A 161 -1.97 -7.57 -8.61
C GLY A 161 -2.34 -6.37 -9.47
N LEU A 162 -1.35 -5.72 -10.09
CA LEU A 162 -1.58 -4.66 -11.07
C LEU A 162 -2.32 -5.21 -12.31
N GLU A 163 -1.96 -6.38 -12.83
CA GLU A 163 -2.69 -7.01 -13.93
C GLU A 163 -4.16 -7.26 -13.58
N ARG A 164 -4.46 -7.65 -12.33
CA ARG A 164 -5.85 -7.83 -11.87
C ARG A 164 -6.66 -6.54 -11.93
N GLU A 165 -6.04 -5.40 -11.64
CA GLU A 165 -6.72 -4.10 -11.67
C GLU A 165 -6.75 -3.49 -13.06
N TYR A 166 -5.72 -3.71 -13.87
CA TYR A 166 -5.57 -3.14 -15.20
C TYR A 166 -5.54 -4.22 -16.29
N PRO A 167 -6.63 -5.04 -16.42
CA PRO A 167 -6.65 -6.14 -17.40
C PRO A 167 -6.52 -5.59 -18.82
N GLY A 168 -5.69 -6.25 -19.62
CA GLY A 168 -5.43 -5.87 -21.01
C GLY A 168 -4.41 -4.73 -21.19
N ARG A 169 -4.00 -4.06 -20.10
CA ARG A 169 -2.91 -3.08 -20.13
C ARG A 169 -1.58 -3.67 -19.66
N LEU A 170 -1.65 -4.61 -18.74
CA LEU A 170 -0.52 -5.36 -18.23
C LEU A 170 -0.83 -6.85 -18.38
N ASN A 171 0.00 -7.57 -19.11
CA ASN A 171 -0.22 -8.97 -19.49
C ASN A 171 0.87 -9.87 -18.90
N VAL A 172 1.06 -9.83 -17.58
CA VAL A 172 2.09 -10.59 -16.86
C VAL A 172 1.90 -12.09 -17.09
N GLY A 173 0.68 -12.60 -16.89
CA GLY A 173 0.39 -14.02 -16.95
C GLY A 173 0.73 -14.67 -18.30
N SER A 174 0.52 -13.95 -19.41
CA SER A 174 0.81 -14.45 -20.75
C SER A 174 2.31 -14.55 -21.06
N GLN A 175 3.15 -13.82 -20.32
CA GLN A 175 4.60 -13.76 -20.55
C GLN A 175 5.36 -14.78 -19.70
N LEU A 176 4.71 -15.45 -18.76
CA LEU A 176 5.37 -16.36 -17.83
C LEU A 176 5.74 -17.70 -18.52
N ASN A 177 6.97 -18.13 -18.29
CA ASN A 177 7.41 -19.49 -18.60
C ASN A 177 6.91 -20.50 -17.55
N ALA A 178 7.36 -21.74 -17.59
CA ALA A 178 6.93 -22.79 -16.64
C ALA A 178 7.24 -22.42 -15.18
N ASN A 179 8.40 -21.82 -14.91
CA ASN A 179 8.78 -21.39 -13.56
C ASN A 179 7.90 -20.24 -13.07
N GLY A 180 7.68 -19.23 -13.93
CA GLY A 180 6.81 -18.08 -13.62
C GLY A 180 5.37 -18.51 -13.36
N ARG A 181 4.82 -19.43 -14.17
CA ARG A 181 3.49 -19.99 -13.92
C ARG A 181 3.42 -20.79 -12.63
N GLY A 182 4.48 -21.54 -12.29
CA GLY A 182 4.58 -22.24 -11.01
C GLY A 182 4.52 -21.27 -9.82
N LEU A 183 5.30 -20.18 -9.86
CA LEU A 183 5.27 -19.11 -8.85
C LEU A 183 3.88 -18.45 -8.79
N ALA A 184 3.33 -18.04 -9.91
CA ALA A 184 2.03 -17.38 -9.98
C ALA A 184 0.91 -18.25 -9.39
N ASN A 185 0.86 -19.54 -9.74
CA ASN A 185 -0.12 -20.50 -9.20
C ASN A 185 0.02 -20.67 -7.69
N PHE A 186 1.24 -20.63 -7.15
CA PHE A 186 1.49 -20.74 -5.72
C PHE A 186 0.98 -19.50 -4.97
N VAL A 187 1.25 -18.30 -5.49
CA VAL A 187 0.93 -17.03 -4.82
C VAL A 187 -0.47 -16.52 -5.08
N VAL A 188 -1.20 -17.03 -6.07
CA VAL A 188 -2.54 -16.54 -6.48
C VAL A 188 -3.54 -16.44 -5.32
N ASN A 189 -3.40 -17.33 -4.33
CA ASN A 189 -4.15 -17.33 -3.08
C ASN A 189 -3.23 -17.17 -1.84
N GLY A 190 -1.98 -16.72 -2.07
CA GLY A 190 -0.94 -16.58 -1.07
C GLY A 190 -1.00 -15.28 -0.28
N CYS A 191 -0.41 -15.31 0.91
CA CYS A 191 -0.12 -14.16 1.73
C CYS A 191 1.36 -13.73 1.57
N THR A 192 1.79 -12.68 2.29
CA THR A 192 3.14 -12.13 2.22
C THR A 192 4.23 -13.18 2.36
N ASN A 193 4.11 -14.05 3.36
CA ASN A 193 5.11 -15.09 3.63
C ASN A 193 5.19 -16.13 2.50
N ASP A 194 4.06 -16.46 1.87
CA ASP A 194 4.02 -17.37 0.73
C ASP A 194 4.81 -16.76 -0.45
N ALA A 195 4.60 -15.48 -0.73
CA ALA A 195 5.30 -14.78 -1.80
C ALA A 195 6.80 -14.64 -1.52
N MET A 196 7.16 -14.28 -0.29
CA MET A 196 8.57 -14.19 0.13
C MET A 196 9.28 -15.53 -0.01
N LEU A 197 8.64 -16.63 0.41
CA LEU A 197 9.22 -17.97 0.34
C LEU A 197 9.49 -18.41 -1.09
N VAL A 198 8.47 -18.37 -1.96
CA VAL A 198 8.58 -18.90 -3.32
C VAL A 198 9.41 -17.99 -4.24
N GLY A 199 9.41 -16.68 -3.97
CA GLY A 199 10.18 -15.69 -4.72
C GLY A 199 11.58 -15.42 -4.19
N PHE A 200 11.97 -16.04 -3.05
CA PHE A 200 13.28 -15.79 -2.46
C PHE A 200 14.41 -16.07 -3.44
N ASN A 201 15.27 -15.07 -3.61
CA ASN A 201 16.44 -15.14 -4.51
C ASN A 201 16.09 -15.57 -5.96
N LYS A 202 14.92 -15.14 -6.44
CA LYS A 202 14.49 -15.27 -7.83
C LYS A 202 14.62 -13.95 -8.58
N SER A 203 14.50 -14.00 -9.91
CA SER A 203 14.53 -12.81 -10.77
C SER A 203 13.47 -12.89 -11.87
N ALA A 204 13.15 -11.76 -12.50
CA ALA A 204 12.25 -11.70 -13.64
C ALA A 204 12.77 -12.56 -14.83
N ALA A 205 14.09 -12.54 -15.08
CA ALA A 205 14.72 -13.34 -16.13
C ALA A 205 14.52 -14.86 -15.98
N GLN A 206 14.29 -15.36 -14.77
CA GLN A 206 14.00 -16.78 -14.52
C GLN A 206 12.52 -17.11 -14.73
N MET A 207 11.63 -16.10 -14.76
CA MET A 207 10.18 -16.29 -14.80
C MET A 207 9.56 -16.10 -16.18
N THR A 208 10.30 -15.53 -17.12
CA THR A 208 9.85 -15.32 -18.51
C THR A 208 10.94 -15.63 -19.51
N ASP A 209 10.55 -16.16 -20.66
CA ASP A 209 11.44 -16.35 -21.80
C ASP A 209 11.42 -15.13 -22.74
N ASN A 210 10.41 -14.27 -22.60
CA ASN A 210 10.25 -13.04 -23.37
C ASN A 210 10.83 -11.85 -22.60
N ARG A 211 12.04 -11.42 -22.96
CA ARG A 211 12.69 -10.25 -22.34
C ARG A 211 12.10 -8.91 -22.79
N ASP A 212 11.39 -8.89 -23.92
CA ASP A 212 10.72 -7.67 -24.41
C ASP A 212 9.56 -7.25 -23.50
N PHE A 213 9.04 -8.17 -22.71
CA PHE A 213 8.06 -7.86 -21.67
C PHE A 213 8.51 -6.74 -20.71
N MET A 214 9.79 -6.76 -20.33
CA MET A 214 10.37 -5.71 -19.46
C MET A 214 10.59 -4.39 -20.22
N ASN A 215 10.38 -4.35 -21.51
CA ASN A 215 10.52 -3.16 -22.37
C ASN A 215 9.17 -2.66 -22.91
N ASP A 216 8.03 -3.26 -22.49
CA ASP A 216 6.70 -2.84 -22.93
C ASP A 216 6.31 -1.47 -22.33
N PRO A 217 6.24 -0.40 -23.14
CA PRO A 217 5.91 0.94 -22.65
C PRO A 217 4.51 1.01 -22.02
N ALA A 218 3.55 0.22 -22.51
CA ALA A 218 2.19 0.20 -21.98
C ALA A 218 2.15 -0.42 -20.58
N GLY A 219 2.95 -1.47 -20.36
CA GLY A 219 3.15 -2.05 -19.04
C GLY A 219 3.77 -1.05 -18.06
N TRP A 220 4.86 -0.38 -18.45
CA TRP A 220 5.52 0.63 -17.62
C TRP A 220 4.61 1.80 -17.27
N GLN A 221 3.74 2.22 -18.19
CA GLN A 221 2.76 3.26 -17.90
C GLN A 221 1.83 2.88 -16.73
N VAL A 222 1.48 1.61 -16.56
CA VAL A 222 0.67 1.15 -15.41
C VAL A 222 1.44 1.30 -14.10
N PHE A 223 2.75 0.99 -14.09
CA PHE A 223 3.61 1.22 -12.92
C PHE A 223 3.74 2.71 -12.61
N ASP A 224 3.93 3.55 -13.62
CA ASP A 224 4.02 5.01 -13.46
C ASP A 224 2.73 5.61 -12.88
N GLU A 225 1.57 5.19 -13.36
CA GLU A 225 0.26 5.65 -12.87
C GLU A 225 0.00 5.24 -11.40
N ASN A 226 0.72 4.24 -10.90
CA ASN A 226 0.68 3.79 -9.51
C ASN A 226 1.92 4.22 -8.70
N SER A 227 2.74 5.12 -9.26
CA SER A 227 3.91 5.71 -8.62
C SER A 227 3.60 7.10 -8.06
N LEU A 228 3.59 7.22 -6.73
CA LEU A 228 3.23 8.47 -6.06
C LEU A 228 4.21 9.61 -6.35
N GLU A 229 5.49 9.29 -6.56
CA GLU A 229 6.50 10.26 -6.99
C GLU A 229 6.08 11.01 -8.27
N LEU A 230 5.40 10.33 -9.19
CA LEU A 230 4.97 10.86 -10.48
C LEU A 230 3.56 11.50 -10.43
N TYR A 231 2.81 11.26 -9.35
CA TYR A 231 1.46 11.79 -9.21
C TYR A 231 1.49 13.26 -8.75
N PRO A 232 0.80 14.20 -9.43
CA PRO A 232 0.88 15.62 -9.11
C PRO A 232 0.11 16.06 -7.85
N GLY A 233 -0.70 15.19 -7.27
CA GLY A 233 -1.51 15.50 -6.10
C GLY A 233 -0.66 15.87 -4.88
N ILE A 234 -1.10 16.91 -4.15
CA ILE A 234 -0.42 17.43 -2.96
C ILE A 234 -1.34 17.31 -1.76
N PRO A 235 -0.94 16.64 -0.66
CA PRO A 235 -1.72 16.59 0.56
C PRO A 235 -2.02 17.98 1.12
N ARG A 236 -3.21 18.18 1.70
CA ARG A 236 -3.55 19.40 2.45
C ARG A 236 -3.28 19.26 3.94
N SER A 237 -3.33 18.04 4.45
CA SER A 237 -3.06 17.73 5.85
C SER A 237 -1.57 17.54 6.13
N PRO A 238 -1.11 17.71 7.36
CA PRO A 238 0.27 17.41 7.74
C PRO A 238 0.65 15.96 7.46
N VAL A 239 1.93 15.77 7.16
CA VAL A 239 2.52 14.45 6.86
C VAL A 239 3.68 14.18 7.79
N PHE A 240 3.72 12.98 8.37
CA PHE A 240 4.92 12.41 8.97
C PHE A 240 5.32 11.18 8.17
N GLU A 241 6.53 11.20 7.63
CA GLU A 241 7.11 10.11 6.83
C GLU A 241 8.36 9.59 7.52
N TRP A 242 8.59 8.27 7.47
CA TRP A 242 9.86 7.69 7.92
C TRP A 242 10.33 6.53 7.05
N HIS A 243 11.63 6.37 6.94
CA HIS A 243 12.24 5.29 6.15
C HIS A 243 13.59 4.86 6.72
N SER A 244 14.06 3.69 6.28
CA SER A 244 15.40 3.22 6.56
C SER A 244 16.38 3.75 5.50
N PRO A 245 17.56 4.26 5.89
CA PRO A 245 18.57 4.72 4.94
C PRO A 245 19.23 3.57 4.16
N ILE A 246 19.01 2.34 4.61
CA ILE A 246 19.59 1.12 4.02
C ILE A 246 18.50 0.18 3.50
N ASP A 247 17.33 0.71 3.12
CA ASP A 247 16.27 -0.12 2.55
C ASP A 247 16.73 -0.72 1.22
N GLY A 248 16.82 -2.05 1.17
CA GLY A 248 17.27 -2.79 -0.01
C GLY A 248 16.20 -3.00 -1.08
N LEU A 249 14.95 -2.56 -0.83
CA LEU A 249 13.84 -2.75 -1.75
C LEU A 249 13.27 -1.42 -2.27
N ILE A 250 13.16 -0.42 -1.41
CA ILE A 250 12.51 0.85 -1.73
C ILE A 250 13.58 1.89 -2.10
N PRO A 251 13.57 2.43 -3.33
CA PRO A 251 14.49 3.48 -3.74
C PRO A 251 14.28 4.76 -2.92
N ILE A 252 15.24 5.12 -2.08
CA ILE A 252 15.17 6.26 -1.15
C ILE A 252 15.03 7.58 -1.91
N ASP A 253 15.67 7.72 -3.07
CA ASP A 253 15.57 8.91 -3.91
C ASP A 253 14.12 9.23 -4.31
N SER A 254 13.27 8.22 -4.46
CA SER A 254 11.84 8.40 -4.77
C SER A 254 11.08 9.02 -3.58
N ILE A 255 11.46 8.67 -2.35
CA ILE A 255 10.93 9.28 -1.12
C ILE A 255 11.38 10.74 -1.06
N ASP A 256 12.67 10.99 -1.20
CA ASP A 256 13.26 12.33 -1.15
C ASP A 256 12.66 13.30 -2.17
N VAL A 257 12.43 12.84 -3.40
CA VAL A 257 11.79 13.64 -4.45
C VAL A 257 10.36 14.00 -4.05
N THR A 258 9.61 13.03 -3.53
CA THR A 258 8.22 13.23 -3.10
C THR A 258 8.16 14.20 -1.91
N VAL A 259 9.01 14.02 -0.90
CA VAL A 259 9.09 14.89 0.28
C VAL A 259 9.44 16.31 -0.12
N ARG A 260 10.46 16.51 -0.98
CA ARG A 260 10.83 17.86 -1.47
C ARG A 260 9.69 18.52 -2.24
N ARG A 261 8.95 17.77 -3.06
CA ARG A 261 7.77 18.28 -3.79
C ARG A 261 6.68 18.76 -2.83
N TYR A 262 6.38 17.98 -1.80
CA TYR A 262 5.37 18.33 -0.79
C TYR A 262 5.81 19.55 0.02
N CYS A 263 7.06 19.57 0.47
CA CYS A 263 7.63 20.71 1.19
C CYS A 263 7.58 21.98 0.33
N GLY A 264 8.02 21.92 -0.94
CA GLY A 264 7.97 23.03 -1.89
C GLY A 264 6.55 23.55 -2.19
N ALA A 265 5.54 22.68 -2.04
CA ALA A 265 4.13 23.05 -2.17
C ALA A 265 3.51 23.57 -0.85
N GLY A 266 4.29 23.71 0.23
CA GLY A 266 3.84 24.24 1.51
C GLY A 266 3.18 23.24 2.43
N VAL A 267 3.28 21.93 2.17
CA VAL A 267 2.80 20.89 3.10
C VAL A 267 3.68 20.89 4.35
N ARG A 268 3.06 20.85 5.53
CA ARG A 268 3.78 20.59 6.78
C ARG A 268 4.20 19.11 6.81
N ILE A 269 5.40 18.84 6.35
CA ILE A 269 5.95 17.48 6.29
C ILE A 269 7.18 17.38 7.17
N GLN A 270 7.25 16.31 7.95
CA GLN A 270 8.43 15.86 8.67
C GLN A 270 8.82 14.50 8.11
N SER A 271 10.07 14.34 7.73
CA SER A 271 10.64 13.08 7.23
C SER A 271 11.83 12.70 8.09
N GLU A 272 11.82 11.46 8.57
CA GLU A 272 12.82 10.93 9.50
C GLU A 272 13.48 9.67 8.94
N THR A 273 14.73 9.51 9.25
CA THR A 273 15.53 8.34 8.84
C THR A 273 15.94 7.55 10.09
N PHE A 274 15.65 6.26 10.13
CA PHE A 274 15.94 5.37 11.27
C PHE A 274 16.75 4.14 10.86
#